data_8ebf0bdef556730b2ccddf71feedb8f9
#
_entry.id   8ebf0bdef556730b2ccddf71feedb8f9
#
_cell.length_a   1.000
_cell.length_b   1.000
_cell.length_c   1.000
_cell.angle_alpha   90.00
_cell.angle_beta   90.00
_cell.angle_gamma   90.00
#
_symmetry.space_group_name_H-M   'P 1'
#
loop_
_entity.id
_entity.type
_entity.pdbx_description
1 polymer ?
#
loop_
_entity_poly.entity_id
_entity_poly.type
_entity_poly.pdbx_seq_one_letter_code
_entity_poly.pdbx_strand_id
1 'polypeptide(L)'
;MEGAPAIARKANENFRLLGLQNIQIVTGNFDNTLLPTLSALEKVDLAFIDGNHRKQPTLDYFNAFLQKVTEQSILIFDDIHWSQEMEEAWEEIKNHEAVQYSIDLFFIGLVFFRKDFKKKQDFVIRY
;
A
#
# COMPACT_ATOMS: atom_id res chain seq x y z
N MET A 1 7.39 0.81 -7.23
CA MET A 1 8.75 0.42 -6.75
C MET A 1 8.97 -1.04 -7.09
N GLU A 2 10.21 -1.48 -7.35
CA GLU A 2 10.51 -2.86 -7.73
C GLU A 2 11.88 -3.27 -7.19
N GLY A 3 11.93 -4.36 -6.40
CA GLY A 3 13.15 -4.85 -5.79
C GLY A 3 14.12 -5.54 -6.76
N ALA A 4 13.59 -6.19 -7.80
CA ALA A 4 14.37 -6.97 -8.76
C ALA A 4 14.80 -6.11 -9.98
N PRO A 5 16.09 -5.82 -10.18
CA PRO A 5 16.54 -4.96 -11.27
C PRO A 5 16.17 -5.46 -12.67
N ALA A 6 16.09 -6.79 -12.86
CA ALA A 6 15.70 -7.38 -14.14
C ALA A 6 14.23 -7.08 -14.47
N ILE A 7 13.34 -7.18 -13.48
CA ILE A 7 11.91 -6.88 -13.63
C ILE A 7 11.73 -5.37 -13.87
N ALA A 8 12.42 -4.52 -13.10
CA ALA A 8 12.38 -3.08 -13.27
C ALA A 8 12.81 -2.64 -14.69
N ARG A 9 13.88 -3.25 -15.25
CA ARG A 9 14.28 -2.98 -16.64
C ARG A 9 13.19 -3.38 -17.62
N LYS A 10 12.57 -4.55 -17.45
CA LYS A 10 11.51 -5.03 -18.33
C LYS A 10 10.27 -4.14 -18.28
N ALA A 11 9.90 -3.70 -17.08
CA ALA A 11 8.80 -2.75 -16.91
C ALA A 11 9.10 -1.42 -17.63
N ASN A 12 10.31 -0.86 -17.49
CA ASN A 12 10.72 0.35 -18.20
C ASN A 12 10.65 0.21 -19.73
N GLU A 13 11.10 -0.94 -20.26
CA GLU A 13 10.97 -1.24 -21.71
C GLU A 13 9.51 -1.21 -22.15
N ASN A 14 8.63 -1.88 -21.41
CA ASN A 14 7.21 -1.95 -21.70
C ASN A 14 6.55 -0.56 -21.65
N PHE A 15 6.83 0.24 -20.63
CA PHE A 15 6.29 1.60 -20.50
C PHE A 15 6.72 2.49 -21.66
N ARG A 16 7.99 2.38 -22.08
CA ARG A 16 8.49 3.12 -23.24
C ARG A 16 7.82 2.68 -24.55
N LEU A 17 7.62 1.38 -24.75
CA LEU A 17 6.92 0.84 -25.92
C LEU A 17 5.46 1.30 -25.98
N LEU A 18 4.81 1.45 -24.84
CA LEU A 18 3.43 1.95 -24.70
C LEU A 18 3.34 3.48 -24.74
N GLY A 19 4.46 4.19 -24.85
CA GLY A 19 4.49 5.66 -24.87
C GLY A 19 4.12 6.32 -23.54
N LEU A 20 4.20 5.61 -22.41
CA LEU A 20 3.86 6.11 -21.08
C LEU A 20 4.99 6.99 -20.56
N GLN A 21 4.67 8.25 -20.22
CA GLN A 21 5.64 9.24 -19.73
C GLN A 21 5.43 9.65 -18.26
N ASN A 22 4.33 9.22 -17.66
CA ASN A 22 3.92 9.58 -16.30
C ASN A 22 4.24 8.48 -15.28
N ILE A 23 5.14 7.53 -15.59
CA ILE A 23 5.54 6.44 -14.71
C ILE A 23 7.01 6.58 -14.37
N GLN A 24 7.31 6.51 -13.07
CA GLN A 24 8.66 6.44 -12.54
C GLN A 24 8.87 5.09 -11.84
N ILE A 25 9.94 4.38 -12.17
CA ILE A 25 10.35 3.16 -11.46
C ILE A 25 11.47 3.50 -10.48
N VAL A 26 11.25 3.19 -9.22
CA VAL A 26 12.29 3.18 -8.19
C VAL A 26 12.72 1.75 -7.96
N THR A 27 13.99 1.44 -8.27
CA THR A 27 14.54 0.07 -8.15
C THR A 27 15.35 -0.06 -6.88
N GLY A 28 15.07 -1.11 -6.10
CA GLY A 28 15.81 -1.45 -4.88
C GLY A 28 14.92 -2.04 -3.79
N ASN A 29 15.56 -2.46 -2.70
CA ASN A 29 14.84 -2.97 -1.53
C ASN A 29 13.92 -1.87 -0.97
N PHE A 30 12.68 -2.21 -0.69
CA PHE A 30 11.65 -1.28 -0.17
C PHE A 30 12.08 -0.65 1.15
N ASP A 31 12.73 -1.40 2.02
CA ASP A 31 13.23 -0.88 3.31
C ASP A 31 14.19 0.32 3.14
N ASN A 32 14.88 0.39 2.00
CA ASN A 32 15.82 1.46 1.70
C ASN A 32 15.25 2.55 0.76
N THR A 33 14.21 2.23 -0.02
CA THR A 33 13.72 3.10 -1.10
C THR A 33 12.40 3.76 -0.78
N LEU A 34 11.58 3.18 0.12
CA LEU A 34 10.23 3.68 0.41
C LEU A 34 10.27 5.08 1.04
N LEU A 35 10.98 5.26 2.14
CA LEU A 35 11.02 6.54 2.85
C LEU A 35 11.58 7.68 1.98
N PRO A 36 12.73 7.52 1.25
CA PRO A 36 13.20 8.55 0.33
C PRO A 36 12.17 8.87 -0.77
N THR A 37 11.49 7.85 -1.32
CA THR A 37 10.45 8.05 -2.34
C THR A 37 9.27 8.85 -1.78
N LEU A 38 8.75 8.46 -0.62
CA LEU A 38 7.64 9.17 0.03
C LEU A 38 8.03 10.61 0.42
N SER A 39 9.28 10.83 0.85
CA SER A 39 9.75 12.15 1.22
C SER A 39 9.74 13.13 0.04
N ALA A 40 9.92 12.64 -1.19
CA ALA A 40 9.89 13.43 -2.40
C ALA A 40 8.45 13.77 -2.88
N LEU A 41 7.42 13.13 -2.31
CA LEU A 41 6.02 13.36 -2.65
C LEU A 41 5.39 14.35 -1.68
N GLU A 42 4.49 15.18 -2.17
CA GLU A 42 3.63 16.03 -1.34
C GLU A 42 2.59 15.17 -0.62
N LYS A 43 1.92 14.31 -1.36
CA LYS A 43 0.88 13.40 -0.86
C LYS A 43 0.85 12.10 -1.67
N VAL A 44 0.12 11.13 -1.16
CA VAL A 44 -0.20 9.87 -1.84
C VAL A 44 -1.72 9.76 -1.95
N ASP A 45 -2.24 9.71 -3.17
CA ASP A 45 -3.68 9.54 -3.40
C ASP A 45 -4.07 8.06 -3.36
N LEU A 46 -3.24 7.17 -3.93
CA LEU A 46 -3.43 5.73 -3.92
C LEU A 46 -2.09 5.01 -3.85
N ALA A 47 -2.01 3.98 -3.01
CA ALA A 47 -0.89 3.05 -3.02
C ALA A 47 -1.40 1.60 -3.03
N PHE A 48 -0.76 0.75 -3.85
CA PHE A 48 -0.88 -0.70 -3.81
C PHE A 48 0.41 -1.26 -3.22
N ILE A 49 0.28 -1.96 -2.10
CA ILE A 49 1.39 -2.45 -1.28
C ILE A 49 1.42 -3.98 -1.42
N ASP A 50 2.29 -4.44 -2.30
CA ASP A 50 2.51 -5.83 -2.63
C ASP A 50 4.00 -6.14 -2.39
N GLY A 51 4.33 -6.53 -1.19
CA GLY A 51 5.71 -6.88 -0.87
C GLY A 51 5.96 -7.26 0.56
N ASN A 52 6.93 -8.18 0.70
CA ASN A 52 7.48 -8.66 1.97
C ASN A 52 6.53 -9.45 2.89
N HIS A 53 5.29 -9.63 2.57
CA HIS A 53 4.23 -10.44 3.21
C HIS A 53 4.54 -10.96 4.63
N ARG A 54 5.05 -10.07 5.49
CA ARG A 54 5.36 -10.29 6.90
C ARG A 54 4.78 -9.17 7.74
N LYS A 55 4.42 -9.46 8.98
CA LYS A 55 3.76 -8.51 9.87
C LYS A 55 4.52 -7.19 10.01
N GLN A 56 5.76 -7.25 10.52
CA GLN A 56 6.50 -6.01 10.84
C GLN A 56 6.78 -5.14 9.62
N PRO A 57 7.31 -5.65 8.49
CA PRO A 57 7.49 -4.83 7.29
C PRO A 57 6.19 -4.21 6.77
N THR A 58 5.08 -4.95 6.78
CA THR A 58 3.78 -4.42 6.35
C THR A 58 3.32 -3.26 7.23
N LEU A 59 3.48 -3.38 8.55
CA LEU A 59 3.20 -2.29 9.50
C LEU A 59 4.14 -1.10 9.32
N ASP A 60 5.42 -1.34 9.07
CA ASP A 60 6.40 -0.28 8.82
C ASP A 60 6.06 0.50 7.54
N TYR A 61 5.66 -0.20 6.47
CA TYR A 61 5.19 0.44 5.23
C TYR A 61 3.91 1.25 5.48
N PHE A 62 2.91 0.68 6.15
CA PHE A 62 1.70 1.40 6.52
C PHE A 62 2.03 2.70 7.28
N ASN A 63 2.85 2.62 8.32
CA ASN A 63 3.25 3.78 9.12
C ASN A 63 4.00 4.84 8.29
N ALA A 64 4.83 4.41 7.32
CA ALA A 64 5.50 5.33 6.41
C ALA A 64 4.49 6.10 5.54
N PHE A 65 3.48 5.40 5.00
CA PHE A 65 2.42 6.02 4.20
C PHE A 65 1.54 6.98 5.00
N LEU A 66 1.29 6.74 6.29
CA LEU A 66 0.47 7.62 7.13
C LEU A 66 0.94 9.08 7.14
N GLN A 67 2.23 9.33 6.89
CA GLN A 67 2.79 10.68 6.82
C GLN A 67 2.44 11.42 5.52
N LYS A 68 1.88 10.72 4.53
CA LYS A 68 1.61 11.24 3.19
C LYS A 68 0.16 11.05 2.73
N VAL A 69 -0.66 10.35 3.52
CA VAL A 69 -2.08 10.18 3.21
C VAL A 69 -2.89 11.42 3.57
N THR A 70 -3.96 11.62 2.86
CA THR A 70 -5.01 12.62 3.11
C THR A 70 -6.35 11.91 3.33
N GLU A 71 -7.41 12.64 3.61
CA GLU A 71 -8.76 12.06 3.71
C GLU A 71 -9.25 11.41 2.39
N GLN A 72 -8.63 11.75 1.26
CA GLN A 72 -8.98 11.20 -0.05
C GLN A 72 -8.12 9.98 -0.43
N SER A 73 -7.11 9.65 0.37
CA SER A 73 -6.17 8.59 0.06
C SER A 73 -6.79 7.21 0.27
N ILE A 74 -6.29 6.26 -0.52
CA ILE A 74 -6.63 4.83 -0.41
C ILE A 74 -5.32 4.05 -0.37
N LEU A 75 -5.16 3.20 0.65
CA LEU A 75 -4.09 2.21 0.66
C LEU A 75 -4.70 0.83 0.43
N ILE A 76 -4.06 0.05 -0.42
CA ILE A 76 -4.44 -1.31 -0.79
C ILE A 76 -3.30 -2.23 -0.39
N PHE A 77 -3.59 -3.25 0.39
CA PHE A 77 -2.62 -4.26 0.83
C PHE A 77 -2.93 -5.58 0.16
N ASP A 78 -1.92 -6.18 -0.46
CA ASP A 78 -2.03 -7.50 -1.06
C ASP A 78 -1.83 -8.60 -0.01
N ASP A 79 -2.38 -9.76 -0.30
CA ASP A 79 -2.18 -11.00 0.47
C ASP A 79 -2.48 -10.89 1.99
N ILE A 80 -3.53 -10.14 2.38
CA ILE A 80 -3.89 -9.88 3.79
C ILE A 80 -4.20 -11.15 4.60
N HIS A 81 -4.51 -12.26 3.94
CA HIS A 81 -4.76 -13.58 4.55
C HIS A 81 -3.72 -14.65 4.14
N TRP A 82 -2.56 -14.24 3.60
CA TRP A 82 -1.50 -15.16 3.17
C TRP A 82 -0.91 -16.00 4.31
N SER A 83 -0.83 -15.44 5.49
CA SER A 83 -0.27 -16.08 6.69
C SER A 83 -0.85 -15.48 7.95
N GLN A 84 -0.64 -16.15 9.09
CA GLN A 84 -1.04 -15.60 10.38
C GLN A 84 -0.40 -14.22 10.65
N GLU A 85 0.86 -14.02 10.25
CA GLU A 85 1.53 -12.71 10.39
C GLU A 85 0.82 -11.62 9.58
N MET A 86 0.35 -11.94 8.36
CA MET A 86 -0.38 -10.98 7.53
C MET A 86 -1.78 -10.70 8.08
N GLU A 87 -2.48 -11.71 8.61
CA GLU A 87 -3.76 -11.50 9.29
C GLU A 87 -3.61 -10.58 10.51
N GLU A 88 -2.56 -10.80 11.32
CA GLU A 88 -2.27 -9.92 12.46
C GLU A 88 -1.93 -8.49 12.01
N ALA A 89 -1.15 -8.33 10.94
CA ALA A 89 -0.86 -7.02 10.36
C ALA A 89 -2.14 -6.33 9.88
N TRP A 90 -3.02 -7.05 9.17
CA TRP A 90 -4.29 -6.53 8.69
C TRP A 90 -5.21 -6.09 9.85
N GLU A 91 -5.30 -6.90 10.91
CA GLU A 91 -6.05 -6.53 12.11
C GLU A 91 -5.52 -5.24 12.76
N GLU A 92 -4.21 -5.07 12.86
CA GLU A 92 -3.62 -3.85 13.42
C GLU A 92 -3.86 -2.64 12.50
N ILE A 93 -3.69 -2.79 11.18
CA ILE A 93 -3.90 -1.72 10.19
C ILE A 93 -5.36 -1.25 10.22
N LYS A 94 -6.32 -2.17 10.09
CA LYS A 94 -7.74 -1.78 10.06
C LYS A 94 -8.22 -1.19 11.38
N ASN A 95 -7.59 -1.55 12.51
CA ASN A 95 -7.91 -1.00 13.82
C ASN A 95 -7.16 0.31 14.15
N HIS A 96 -6.21 0.74 13.33
CA HIS A 96 -5.47 1.97 13.55
C HIS A 96 -6.39 3.20 13.56
N GLU A 97 -6.12 4.16 14.44
CA GLU A 97 -6.97 5.34 14.66
C GLU A 97 -7.18 6.20 13.41
N ALA A 98 -6.19 6.28 12.52
CA ALA A 98 -6.29 7.02 11.28
C ALA A 98 -7.22 6.36 10.25
N VAL A 99 -7.47 5.06 10.33
CA VAL A 99 -8.31 4.31 9.40
C VAL A 99 -9.77 4.46 9.80
N GLN A 100 -10.61 4.94 8.89
CA GLN A 100 -12.04 5.12 9.12
C GLN A 100 -12.90 4.03 8.47
N TYR A 101 -12.42 3.47 7.34
CA TYR A 101 -13.04 2.34 6.67
C TYR A 101 -12.03 1.32 6.30
N SER A 102 -12.40 0.06 6.39
CA SER A 102 -11.69 -1.04 5.77
C SER A 102 -12.63 -1.91 4.94
N ILE A 103 -12.10 -2.46 3.85
CA ILE A 103 -12.78 -3.45 3.02
C ILE A 103 -11.84 -4.63 2.86
N ASP A 104 -12.25 -5.78 3.33
CA ASP A 104 -11.58 -7.07 3.17
C ASP A 104 -12.22 -7.82 1.99
N LEU A 105 -11.45 -8.02 0.92
CA LEU A 105 -11.83 -8.77 -0.29
C LEU A 105 -11.14 -10.14 -0.34
N PHE A 106 -10.71 -10.67 0.77
CA PHE A 106 -9.96 -11.91 0.96
C PHE A 106 -8.49 -11.81 0.54
N PHE A 107 -8.19 -11.60 -0.75
CA PHE A 107 -6.79 -11.46 -1.20
C PHE A 107 -6.23 -10.07 -0.91
N ILE A 108 -7.05 -9.04 -1.04
CA ILE A 108 -6.66 -7.65 -0.85
C ILE A 108 -7.51 -6.97 0.21
N GLY A 109 -6.86 -6.10 0.99
CA GLY A 109 -7.49 -5.21 1.95
C GLY A 109 -7.35 -3.76 1.54
N LEU A 110 -8.44 -2.99 1.63
CA LEU A 110 -8.42 -1.55 1.36
C LEU A 110 -8.68 -0.79 2.65
N VAL A 111 -7.95 0.30 2.85
CA VAL A 111 -8.22 1.23 3.96
C VAL A 111 -8.37 2.65 3.46
N PHE A 112 -9.27 3.38 4.13
CA PHE A 112 -9.68 4.73 3.78
C PHE A 112 -9.59 5.63 5.01
N PHE A 113 -9.25 6.91 4.79
CA PHE A 113 -8.96 7.89 5.83
C PHE A 113 -10.04 8.99 5.95
N ARG A 114 -11.15 8.83 5.25
CA ARG A 114 -12.26 9.82 5.21
C ARG A 114 -12.91 9.98 6.58
N LYS A 115 -13.17 11.22 6.98
CA LYS A 115 -13.75 11.58 8.29
C LYS A 115 -15.23 11.95 8.24
N ASP A 116 -15.89 11.76 7.10
CA ASP A 116 -17.29 12.12 6.88
C ASP A 116 -18.29 11.20 7.62
N PHE A 117 -17.82 10.11 8.24
CA PHE A 117 -18.66 9.21 9.02
C PHE A 117 -18.34 9.27 10.51
N LYS A 118 -19.40 9.20 11.33
CA LYS A 118 -19.30 9.30 12.80
C LYS A 118 -18.71 8.08 13.48
N LYS A 119 -18.59 6.96 12.78
CA LYS A 119 -18.11 5.69 13.32
C LYS A 119 -17.27 4.98 12.27
N LYS A 120 -16.19 4.37 12.72
CA LYS A 120 -15.39 3.44 11.95
C LYS A 120 -16.26 2.29 11.42
N GLN A 121 -16.00 1.84 10.19
CA GLN A 121 -16.74 0.75 9.55
C GLN A 121 -15.78 -0.22 8.87
N ASP A 122 -16.02 -1.50 9.11
CA ASP A 122 -15.26 -2.59 8.54
C ASP A 122 -16.22 -3.47 7.71
N PHE A 123 -15.85 -3.71 6.46
CA PHE A 123 -16.62 -4.52 5.53
C PHE A 123 -15.82 -5.75 5.13
N VAL A 124 -16.49 -6.89 5.08
CA VAL A 124 -15.94 -8.13 4.54
C VAL A 124 -16.82 -8.55 3.37
N ILE A 125 -16.25 -8.58 2.18
CA ILE A 125 -16.96 -8.95 0.95
C ILE A 125 -16.39 -10.27 0.44
N ARG A 126 -17.24 -11.26 0.29
CA ARG A 126 -16.92 -12.57 -0.30
C ARG A 126 -17.69 -12.71 -1.61
N TYR A 127 -17.03 -13.23 -2.63
CA TYR A 127 -17.58 -13.41 -3.98
C TYR A 127 -17.24 -14.81 -4.52
#